data_82c1efcc7756ae34fa0f404c73398ca8
#
_entry.id   82c1efcc7756ae34fa0f404c73398ca8
#
_cell.length_a   1.000
_cell.length_b   1.000
_cell.length_c   1.000
_cell.angle_alpha   90.00
_cell.angle_beta   90.00
_cell.angle_gamma   90.00
#
_symmetry.space_group_name_H-M   'P 1'
#
loop_
_entity.id
_entity.type
_entity.pdbx_description
1 polymer ?
#
loop_
_entity_poly.entity_id
_entity_poly.type
_entity_poly.pdbx_seq_one_letter_code
_entity_poly.pdbx_strand_id
1 'polypeptide(L)'
;ISTLASILGNLAQIGLMSSGALLLLASQKLIPANPALCAAAMAGCAVVIVAGRYTEGVISHAGAYRLLADMRIQLYRTLAPACLIDREKGDILSIAVSDIETIEFFFAHTIGPLFTVILLPCVTLLLALHFHPLFAAVLLPVYLVVSLLFPLIAVRSGRKVGMEYRQRLGALKSMVLESVYGLRDIQIFGWG
;
A
#
# COMPACT_ATOMS: atom_id res chain seq x y z
N ILE A 1 -0.47 -14.94 -2.61
CA ILE A 1 -1.03 -15.28 -1.30
C ILE A 1 -1.54 -13.99 -0.62
N SER A 2 -0.72 -12.94 -0.49
CA SER A 2 -1.12 -11.64 0.08
C SER A 2 -2.40 -11.09 -0.58
N THR A 3 -2.45 -11.05 -1.92
CA THR A 3 -3.61 -10.56 -2.69
C THR A 3 -4.87 -11.40 -2.43
N LEU A 4 -4.73 -12.73 -2.30
CA LEU A 4 -5.86 -13.60 -1.97
C LEU A 4 -6.40 -13.34 -0.56
N ALA A 5 -5.51 -13.11 0.41
CA ALA A 5 -5.89 -12.74 1.76
C ALA A 5 -6.63 -11.39 1.80
N SER A 6 -6.16 -10.41 1.01
CA SER A 6 -6.81 -9.11 0.84
C SER A 6 -8.22 -9.24 0.24
N ILE A 7 -8.38 -10.02 -0.83
CA ILE A 7 -9.68 -10.25 -1.47
C ILE A 7 -10.63 -10.93 -0.50
N LEU A 8 -10.18 -11.97 0.21
CA LEU A 8 -11.00 -12.68 1.19
C LEU A 8 -11.45 -11.75 2.32
N GLY A 9 -10.56 -10.91 2.84
CA GLY A 9 -10.90 -9.88 3.84
C GLY A 9 -11.94 -8.88 3.34
N ASN A 10 -11.81 -8.42 2.08
CA ASN A 10 -12.76 -7.48 1.47
C ASN A 10 -14.14 -8.15 1.19
N LEU A 11 -14.17 -9.43 0.79
CA LEU A 11 -15.43 -10.18 0.65
C LEU A 11 -16.08 -10.41 2.01
N ALA A 12 -15.30 -10.72 3.04
CA ALA A 12 -15.80 -10.82 4.41
C ALA A 12 -16.38 -9.48 4.92
N GLN A 13 -15.82 -8.32 4.47
CA GLN A 13 -16.39 -7.00 4.76
C GLN A 13 -17.80 -6.85 4.18
N ILE A 14 -18.02 -7.31 2.95
CA ILE A 14 -19.37 -7.33 2.33
C ILE A 14 -20.29 -8.27 3.14
N GLY A 15 -19.79 -9.45 3.52
CA GLY A 15 -20.51 -10.40 4.36
C GLY A 15 -20.88 -9.82 5.73
N LEU A 16 -19.98 -9.07 6.35
CA LEU A 16 -20.21 -8.38 7.63
C LEU A 16 -21.36 -7.36 7.51
N MET A 17 -21.32 -6.52 6.47
CA MET A 17 -22.38 -5.52 6.23
C MET A 17 -23.72 -6.18 5.93
N SER A 18 -23.72 -7.23 5.10
CA SER A 18 -24.93 -7.98 4.75
C SER A 18 -25.54 -8.69 5.96
N SER A 19 -24.73 -9.37 6.77
CA SER A 19 -25.19 -10.05 7.98
C SER A 19 -25.67 -9.06 9.05
N GLY A 20 -25.07 -7.88 9.14
CA GLY A 20 -25.53 -6.78 9.99
C GLY A 20 -26.90 -6.25 9.58
N ALA A 21 -27.12 -6.04 8.28
CA ALA A 21 -28.43 -5.65 7.75
C ALA A 21 -29.49 -6.72 8.03
N LEU A 22 -29.17 -8.00 7.80
CA LEU A 22 -30.05 -9.12 8.10
C LEU A 22 -30.37 -9.22 9.62
N LEU A 23 -29.40 -9.00 10.48
CA LEU A 23 -29.60 -8.98 11.93
C LEU A 23 -30.61 -7.90 12.36
N LEU A 24 -30.46 -6.67 11.80
CA LEU A 24 -31.39 -5.57 12.06
C LEU A 24 -32.82 -5.92 11.61
N LEU A 25 -32.98 -6.44 10.39
CA LEU A 25 -34.29 -6.84 9.86
C LEU A 25 -34.92 -8.00 10.65
N ALA A 26 -34.11 -8.96 11.07
CA ALA A 26 -34.54 -10.08 11.88
C ALA A 26 -34.95 -9.63 13.30
N SER A 27 -34.22 -8.71 13.92
CA SER A 27 -34.54 -8.18 15.24
C SER A 27 -35.87 -7.41 15.25
N GLN A 28 -36.21 -6.77 14.12
CA GLN A 28 -37.48 -6.06 13.90
C GLN A 28 -38.61 -6.99 13.45
N LYS A 29 -38.34 -8.29 13.34
CA LYS A 29 -39.32 -9.32 12.85
C LYS A 29 -39.80 -9.05 11.41
N LEU A 30 -39.06 -8.30 10.63
CA LEU A 30 -39.38 -8.00 9.23
C LEU A 30 -39.06 -9.17 8.30
N ILE A 31 -38.17 -10.08 8.71
CA ILE A 31 -37.78 -11.29 7.97
C ILE A 31 -37.73 -12.49 8.91
N PRO A 32 -38.02 -13.71 8.42
CA PRO A 32 -37.97 -14.94 9.21
C PRO A 32 -36.52 -15.47 9.31
N ALA A 33 -35.58 -14.64 9.80
CA ALA A 33 -34.19 -15.04 10.01
C ALA A 33 -33.89 -15.18 11.51
N ASN A 34 -32.96 -16.07 11.85
CA ASN A 34 -32.54 -16.26 13.24
C ASN A 34 -31.48 -15.17 13.59
N PRO A 35 -31.78 -14.26 14.56
CA PRO A 35 -30.83 -13.20 14.94
C PRO A 35 -29.49 -13.74 15.47
N ALA A 36 -29.50 -14.88 16.18
CA ALA A 36 -28.28 -15.48 16.69
C ALA A 36 -27.37 -15.99 15.56
N LEU A 37 -27.95 -16.54 14.50
CA LEU A 37 -27.16 -16.96 13.32
C LEU A 37 -26.55 -15.76 12.58
N CYS A 38 -27.31 -14.67 12.44
CA CYS A 38 -26.82 -13.44 11.84
C CYS A 38 -25.66 -12.84 12.66
N ALA A 39 -25.79 -12.82 13.98
CA ALA A 39 -24.72 -12.37 14.88
C ALA A 39 -23.46 -13.26 14.80
N ALA A 40 -23.65 -14.58 14.74
CA ALA A 40 -22.55 -15.53 14.56
C ALA A 40 -21.83 -15.32 13.20
N ALA A 41 -22.60 -15.10 12.13
CA ALA A 41 -22.04 -14.78 10.81
C ALA A 41 -21.24 -13.48 10.83
N MET A 42 -21.73 -12.43 11.50
CA MET A 42 -20.99 -11.18 11.71
C MET A 42 -19.67 -11.42 12.43
N ALA A 43 -19.69 -12.17 13.54
CA ALA A 43 -18.48 -12.50 14.30
C ALA A 43 -17.47 -13.29 13.44
N GLY A 44 -17.94 -14.26 12.66
CA GLY A 44 -17.12 -15.02 11.72
C GLY A 44 -16.48 -14.13 10.65
N CYS A 45 -17.26 -13.24 10.04
CA CYS A 45 -16.74 -12.28 9.07
C CYS A 45 -15.70 -11.34 9.70
N ALA A 46 -15.92 -10.86 10.93
CA ALA A 46 -14.96 -10.02 11.64
C ALA A 46 -13.62 -10.73 11.87
N VAL A 47 -13.65 -12.00 12.26
CA VAL A 47 -12.43 -12.82 12.41
C VAL A 47 -11.69 -12.97 11.07
N VAL A 48 -12.43 -13.25 9.98
CA VAL A 48 -11.84 -13.38 8.64
C VAL A 48 -11.21 -12.06 8.16
N ILE A 49 -11.85 -10.92 8.44
CA ILE A 49 -11.32 -9.59 8.11
C ILE A 49 -9.97 -9.37 8.82
N VAL A 50 -9.94 -9.59 10.14
CA VAL A 50 -8.72 -9.38 10.93
C VAL A 50 -7.61 -10.33 10.48
N ALA A 51 -7.91 -11.63 10.33
CA ALA A 51 -6.95 -12.62 9.86
C ALA A 51 -6.42 -12.30 8.44
N GLY A 52 -7.32 -11.90 7.53
CA GLY A 52 -6.97 -11.51 6.17
C GLY A 52 -6.06 -10.28 6.13
N ARG A 53 -6.39 -9.23 6.87
CA ARG A 53 -5.56 -8.01 6.96
C ARG A 53 -4.20 -8.28 7.59
N TYR A 54 -4.17 -9.05 8.67
CA TYR A 54 -2.91 -9.44 9.30
C TYR A 54 -2.03 -10.25 8.34
N THR A 55 -2.59 -11.26 7.70
CA THR A 55 -1.86 -12.12 6.75
C THR A 55 -1.37 -11.33 5.54
N GLU A 56 -2.20 -10.44 4.98
CA GLU A 56 -1.83 -9.53 3.89
C GLU A 56 -0.61 -8.68 4.29
N GLY A 57 -0.66 -8.02 5.45
CA GLY A 57 0.42 -7.17 5.94
C GLY A 57 1.71 -7.94 6.16
N VAL A 58 1.66 -9.05 6.90
CA VAL A 58 2.84 -9.86 7.21
C VAL A 58 3.51 -10.38 5.93
N ILE A 59 2.74 -10.92 4.98
CA ILE A 59 3.29 -11.49 3.75
C ILE A 59 3.86 -10.39 2.83
N SER A 60 3.17 -9.25 2.71
CA SER A 60 3.63 -8.13 1.89
C SER A 60 4.94 -7.56 2.42
N HIS A 61 5.03 -7.27 3.71
CA HIS A 61 6.25 -6.76 4.32
C HIS A 61 7.39 -7.79 4.34
N ALA A 62 7.10 -9.06 4.64
CA ALA A 62 8.13 -10.10 4.59
C ALA A 62 8.71 -10.28 3.18
N GLY A 63 7.88 -10.16 2.15
CA GLY A 63 8.34 -10.18 0.75
C GLY A 63 9.19 -8.95 0.40
N ALA A 64 8.75 -7.77 0.80
CA ALA A 64 9.47 -6.52 0.56
C ALA A 64 10.84 -6.50 1.28
N TYR A 65 10.91 -6.94 2.55
CA TYR A 65 12.18 -7.02 3.29
C TYR A 65 13.16 -8.03 2.70
N ARG A 66 12.69 -9.16 2.18
CA ARG A 66 13.58 -10.10 1.45
C ARG A 66 14.16 -9.47 0.20
N LEU A 67 13.31 -8.81 -0.60
CA LEU A 67 13.75 -8.09 -1.78
C LEU A 67 14.76 -7.00 -1.43
N LEU A 68 14.50 -6.22 -0.38
CA LEU A 68 15.39 -5.19 0.15
C LEU A 68 16.76 -5.76 0.53
N ALA A 69 16.78 -6.89 1.26
CA ALA A 69 18.01 -7.56 1.65
C ALA A 69 18.82 -8.02 0.43
N ASP A 70 18.16 -8.64 -0.55
CA ASP A 70 18.80 -9.11 -1.78
C ASP A 70 19.38 -7.93 -2.59
N MET A 71 18.64 -6.83 -2.73
CA MET A 71 19.10 -5.63 -3.42
C MET A 71 20.30 -4.98 -2.71
N ARG A 72 20.29 -4.91 -1.38
CA ARG A 72 21.43 -4.41 -0.59
C ARG A 72 22.68 -5.26 -0.78
N ILE A 73 22.53 -6.59 -0.78
CA ILE A 73 23.65 -7.51 -1.02
C ILE A 73 24.20 -7.34 -2.43
N GLN A 74 23.34 -7.24 -3.46
CA GLN A 74 23.76 -7.02 -4.83
C GLN A 74 24.46 -5.68 -4.99
N LEU A 75 23.90 -4.61 -4.42
CA LEU A 75 24.50 -3.28 -4.43
C LEU A 75 25.90 -3.30 -3.80
N TYR A 76 26.02 -3.90 -2.62
CA TYR A 76 27.31 -4.04 -1.93
C TYR A 76 28.33 -4.80 -2.78
N ARG A 77 27.96 -5.94 -3.37
CA ARG A 77 28.85 -6.72 -4.23
C ARG A 77 29.33 -5.95 -5.46
N THR A 78 28.49 -5.08 -6.00
CA THR A 78 28.82 -4.29 -7.19
C THR A 78 29.68 -3.07 -6.85
N LEU A 79 29.41 -2.40 -5.74
CA LEU A 79 30.08 -1.17 -5.37
C LEU A 79 31.34 -1.37 -4.51
N ALA A 80 31.41 -2.42 -3.69
CA ALA A 80 32.54 -2.66 -2.80
C ALA A 80 33.90 -2.70 -3.53
N PRO A 81 34.05 -3.35 -4.69
CA PRO A 81 35.31 -3.32 -5.43
C PRO A 81 35.69 -1.94 -5.96
N ALA A 82 34.70 -1.09 -6.20
CA ALA A 82 34.87 0.25 -6.75
C ALA A 82 35.09 1.33 -5.69
N CYS A 83 34.57 1.12 -4.45
CA CYS A 83 34.61 2.11 -3.37
C CYS A 83 35.94 2.23 -2.63
N LEU A 84 36.91 1.37 -2.91
CA LEU A 84 38.20 1.35 -2.18
C LEU A 84 39.10 2.56 -2.42
N ILE A 85 38.73 3.51 -3.29
CA ILE A 85 39.67 4.54 -3.80
C ILE A 85 39.19 5.99 -3.61
N ASP A 86 37.89 6.28 -3.26
CA ASP A 86 37.45 7.69 -3.32
C ASP A 86 36.32 8.05 -2.33
N ARG A 87 36.44 9.22 -1.66
CA ARG A 87 35.47 9.76 -0.69
C ARG A 87 34.09 10.04 -1.30
N GLU A 88 34.04 10.47 -2.56
CA GLU A 88 32.76 10.74 -3.27
C GLU A 88 31.87 9.50 -3.44
N LYS A 89 32.44 8.31 -3.36
CA LYS A 89 31.71 7.04 -3.53
C LYS A 89 30.91 6.64 -2.30
N GLY A 90 31.24 7.16 -1.11
CA GLY A 90 30.42 7.00 0.09
C GLY A 90 29.06 7.67 -0.04
N ASP A 91 29.00 8.82 -0.69
CA ASP A 91 27.75 9.54 -0.94
C ASP A 91 26.84 8.79 -1.94
N ILE A 92 27.44 8.21 -2.98
CA ILE A 92 26.73 7.36 -3.96
C ILE A 92 26.13 6.13 -3.28
N LEU A 93 26.86 5.50 -2.37
CA LEU A 93 26.37 4.34 -1.60
C LEU A 93 25.20 4.73 -0.68
N SER A 94 25.29 5.89 -0.02
CA SER A 94 24.22 6.41 0.84
C SER A 94 22.94 6.71 0.05
N ILE A 95 23.05 7.33 -1.11
CA ILE A 95 21.93 7.63 -2.02
C ILE A 95 21.29 6.31 -2.49
N ALA A 96 22.11 5.36 -2.94
CA ALA A 96 21.62 4.08 -3.44
C ALA A 96 20.91 3.26 -2.36
N VAL A 97 21.37 3.28 -1.10
CA VAL A 97 20.67 2.65 0.04
C VAL A 97 19.31 3.29 0.29
N SER A 98 19.24 4.64 0.25
CA SER A 98 17.98 5.38 0.41
C SER A 98 16.97 5.08 -0.72
N ASP A 99 17.46 4.92 -1.96
CA ASP A 99 16.60 4.57 -3.10
C ASP A 99 16.03 3.14 -2.98
N ILE A 100 16.82 2.20 -2.47
CA ILE A 100 16.37 0.83 -2.18
C ILE A 100 15.23 0.84 -1.14
N GLU A 101 15.30 1.65 -0.10
CA GLU A 101 14.22 1.79 0.89
C GLU A 101 12.93 2.36 0.27
N THR A 102 13.06 3.27 -0.68
CA THR A 102 11.90 3.79 -1.43
C THR A 102 11.25 2.70 -2.29
N ILE A 103 12.03 1.80 -2.85
CA ILE A 103 11.54 0.65 -3.62
C ILE A 103 10.80 -0.34 -2.70
N GLU A 104 11.30 -0.59 -1.49
CA GLU A 104 10.62 -1.44 -0.50
C GLU A 104 9.21 -0.93 -0.21
N PHE A 105 9.08 0.36 0.09
CA PHE A 105 7.79 0.99 0.33
C PHE A 105 6.82 0.81 -0.85
N PHE A 106 7.32 0.96 -2.09
CA PHE A 106 6.53 0.74 -3.30
C PHE A 106 6.04 -0.71 -3.40
N PHE A 107 6.90 -1.70 -3.17
CA PHE A 107 6.53 -3.11 -3.22
C PHE A 107 5.53 -3.48 -2.13
N ALA A 108 5.74 -3.04 -0.89
CA ALA A 108 4.87 -3.36 0.23
C ALA A 108 3.46 -2.75 0.08
N HIS A 109 3.36 -1.51 -0.45
CA HIS A 109 2.12 -0.73 -0.40
C HIS A 109 1.45 -0.49 -1.75
N THR A 110 2.08 -0.84 -2.88
CA THR A 110 1.50 -0.57 -4.21
C THR A 110 1.09 -1.84 -4.95
N ILE A 111 1.92 -2.88 -4.93
CA ILE A 111 1.67 -4.08 -5.75
C ILE A 111 0.43 -4.83 -5.28
N GLY A 112 0.29 -5.10 -3.97
CA GLY A 112 -0.87 -5.79 -3.43
C GLY A 112 -2.19 -5.06 -3.72
N PRO A 113 -2.33 -3.79 -3.35
CA PRO A 113 -3.49 -2.96 -3.66
C PRO A 113 -3.81 -2.86 -5.15
N LEU A 114 -2.80 -2.81 -6.03
CA LEU A 114 -3.02 -2.74 -7.48
C LEU A 114 -3.80 -3.96 -8.01
N PHE A 115 -3.43 -5.16 -7.57
CA PHE A 115 -4.18 -6.38 -7.92
C PHE A 115 -5.58 -6.38 -7.30
N THR A 116 -5.72 -5.90 -6.07
CA THR A 116 -7.01 -5.83 -5.38
C THR A 116 -7.97 -4.86 -6.06
N VAL A 117 -7.49 -3.71 -6.53
CA VAL A 117 -8.30 -2.71 -7.27
C VAL A 117 -8.87 -3.27 -8.58
N ILE A 118 -8.23 -4.25 -9.18
CA ILE A 118 -8.72 -4.90 -10.41
C ILE A 118 -9.62 -6.09 -10.07
N LEU A 119 -9.16 -6.98 -9.19
CA LEU A 119 -9.84 -8.25 -8.92
C LEU A 119 -11.12 -8.08 -8.09
N LEU A 120 -11.11 -7.19 -7.11
CA LEU A 120 -12.27 -6.99 -6.23
C LEU A 120 -13.50 -6.47 -6.98
N PRO A 121 -13.42 -5.45 -7.88
CA PRO A 121 -14.54 -5.05 -8.72
C PRO A 121 -15.06 -6.18 -9.61
N CYS A 122 -14.18 -6.99 -10.19
CA CYS A 122 -14.61 -8.14 -11.01
C CYS A 122 -15.45 -9.13 -10.18
N VAL A 123 -14.98 -9.50 -8.99
CA VAL A 123 -15.69 -10.44 -8.11
C VAL A 123 -17.01 -9.84 -7.64
N THR A 124 -17.03 -8.57 -7.22
CA THR A 124 -18.25 -7.93 -6.74
C THR A 124 -19.27 -7.69 -7.85
N LEU A 125 -18.83 -7.40 -9.08
CA LEU A 125 -19.74 -7.31 -10.25
C LEU A 125 -20.34 -8.68 -10.59
N LEU A 126 -19.57 -9.76 -10.54
CA LEU A 126 -20.08 -11.10 -10.76
C LEU A 126 -21.11 -11.49 -9.69
N LEU A 127 -20.84 -11.15 -8.42
CA LEU A 127 -21.82 -11.34 -7.34
C LEU A 127 -23.09 -10.50 -7.58
N ALA A 128 -22.94 -9.23 -7.95
CA ALA A 128 -24.08 -8.34 -8.24
C ALA A 128 -24.93 -8.87 -9.41
N LEU A 129 -24.29 -9.36 -10.47
CA LEU A 129 -24.98 -10.00 -11.61
C LEU A 129 -25.77 -11.25 -11.20
N HIS A 130 -25.25 -12.03 -10.25
CA HIS A 130 -25.96 -13.20 -9.74
C HIS A 130 -27.29 -12.84 -9.05
N PHE A 131 -27.35 -11.69 -8.35
CA PHE A 131 -28.58 -11.22 -7.71
C PHE A 131 -29.52 -10.54 -8.72
N HIS A 132 -29.05 -9.55 -9.45
CA HIS A 132 -29.83 -8.85 -10.49
C HIS A 132 -28.91 -8.00 -11.38
N PRO A 133 -29.09 -8.02 -12.72
CA PRO A 133 -28.23 -7.27 -13.64
C PRO A 133 -28.23 -5.74 -13.42
N LEU A 134 -29.32 -5.19 -12.87
CA LEU A 134 -29.40 -3.77 -12.55
C LEU A 134 -28.36 -3.34 -11.49
N PHE A 135 -28.06 -4.20 -10.51
CA PHE A 135 -27.03 -3.91 -9.51
C PHE A 135 -25.66 -3.81 -10.15
N ALA A 136 -25.33 -4.71 -11.06
CA ALA A 136 -24.08 -4.65 -11.80
C ALA A 136 -24.00 -3.40 -12.70
N ALA A 137 -25.11 -3.03 -13.37
CA ALA A 137 -25.18 -1.83 -14.20
C ALA A 137 -24.96 -0.53 -13.42
N VAL A 138 -25.41 -0.46 -12.16
CA VAL A 138 -25.19 0.70 -11.28
C VAL A 138 -23.76 0.70 -10.71
N LEU A 139 -23.21 -0.46 -10.37
CA LEU A 139 -21.86 -0.56 -9.78
C LEU A 139 -20.75 -0.38 -10.83
N LEU A 140 -20.97 -0.80 -12.07
CA LEU A 140 -19.96 -0.76 -13.13
C LEU A 140 -19.38 0.65 -13.35
N PRO A 141 -20.18 1.72 -13.55
CA PRO A 141 -19.62 3.06 -13.75
C PRO A 141 -18.85 3.57 -12.52
N VAL A 142 -19.30 3.22 -11.31
CA VAL A 142 -18.58 3.59 -10.07
C VAL A 142 -17.21 2.92 -10.04
N TYR A 143 -17.14 1.62 -10.33
CA TYR A 143 -15.86 0.90 -10.38
C TYR A 143 -14.95 1.38 -11.51
N LEU A 144 -15.47 1.72 -12.66
CA LEU A 144 -14.68 2.31 -13.76
C LEU A 144 -14.04 3.64 -13.34
N VAL A 145 -14.80 4.50 -12.66
CA VAL A 145 -14.28 5.76 -12.14
C VAL A 145 -13.21 5.51 -11.08
N VAL A 146 -13.48 4.67 -10.09
CA VAL A 146 -12.56 4.44 -8.96
C VAL A 146 -11.33 3.67 -9.40
N SER A 147 -11.47 2.61 -10.19
CA SER A 147 -10.36 1.73 -10.55
C SER A 147 -9.52 2.23 -11.72
N LEU A 148 -10.05 3.08 -12.58
CA LEU A 148 -9.37 3.56 -13.79
C LEU A 148 -9.08 5.07 -13.73
N LEU A 149 -10.11 5.89 -13.51
CA LEU A 149 -9.97 7.35 -13.58
C LEU A 149 -9.12 7.91 -12.46
N PHE A 150 -9.35 7.49 -11.21
CA PHE A 150 -8.54 7.96 -10.06
C PHE A 150 -7.06 7.61 -10.18
N PRO A 151 -6.64 6.36 -10.49
CA PRO A 151 -5.23 6.04 -10.69
C PRO A 151 -4.60 6.82 -11.84
N LEU A 152 -5.31 7.02 -12.95
CA LEU A 152 -4.82 7.81 -14.08
C LEU A 152 -4.56 9.28 -13.70
N ILE A 153 -5.49 9.89 -12.96
CA ILE A 153 -5.32 11.26 -12.44
C ILE A 153 -4.16 11.30 -11.45
N ALA A 154 -4.10 10.36 -10.51
CA ALA A 154 -3.06 10.28 -9.51
C ALA A 154 -1.65 10.15 -10.14
N VAL A 155 -1.48 9.30 -11.14
CA VAL A 155 -0.19 9.14 -11.84
C VAL A 155 0.18 10.43 -12.58
N ARG A 156 -0.77 11.06 -13.29
CA ARG A 156 -0.49 12.29 -14.05
C ARG A 156 -0.14 13.46 -13.13
N SER A 157 -0.93 13.67 -12.08
CA SER A 157 -0.71 14.78 -11.13
C SER A 157 0.50 14.51 -10.24
N GLY A 158 0.66 13.28 -9.76
CA GLY A 158 1.74 12.86 -8.87
C GLY A 158 3.13 12.94 -9.50
N ARG A 159 3.24 12.76 -10.83
CA ARG A 159 4.51 12.78 -11.53
C ARG A 159 5.21 14.15 -11.42
N LYS A 160 4.47 15.24 -11.62
CA LYS A 160 5.01 16.61 -11.51
C LYS A 160 5.38 16.94 -10.07
N VAL A 161 4.46 16.70 -9.15
CA VAL A 161 4.65 16.94 -7.72
C VAL A 161 5.79 16.09 -7.14
N GLY A 162 5.88 14.82 -7.56
CA GLY A 162 6.94 13.91 -7.13
C GLY A 162 8.34 14.34 -7.60
N MET A 163 8.47 14.87 -8.82
CA MET A 163 9.74 15.43 -9.28
C MET A 163 10.16 16.67 -8.48
N GLU A 164 9.23 17.57 -8.24
CA GLU A 164 9.49 18.78 -7.45
C GLU A 164 9.85 18.43 -6.00
N TYR A 165 9.14 17.48 -5.39
CA TYR A 165 9.45 16.97 -4.06
C TYR A 165 10.87 16.39 -3.97
N ARG A 166 11.27 15.55 -4.94
CA ARG A 166 12.63 14.98 -4.98
C ARG A 166 13.72 16.05 -5.12
N GLN A 167 13.48 17.06 -5.95
CA GLN A 167 14.43 18.18 -6.10
C GLN A 167 14.59 18.97 -4.80
N ARG A 168 13.48 19.30 -4.14
CA ARG A 168 13.48 20.01 -2.85
C ARG A 168 14.14 19.17 -1.74
N LEU A 169 13.85 17.87 -1.71
CA LEU A 169 14.46 16.95 -0.74
C LEU A 169 15.98 16.83 -0.99
N GLY A 170 16.42 16.77 -2.24
CA GLY A 170 17.83 16.78 -2.62
C GLY A 170 18.54 18.06 -2.16
N ALA A 171 17.94 19.21 -2.42
CA ALA A 171 18.47 20.51 -1.97
C ALA A 171 18.57 20.60 -0.44
N LEU A 172 17.55 20.11 0.27
CA LEU A 172 17.56 20.06 1.74
C LEU A 172 18.68 19.15 2.28
N LYS A 173 18.84 17.95 1.69
CA LYS A 173 19.92 17.02 2.06
C LYS A 173 21.29 17.65 1.84
N SER A 174 21.50 18.33 0.70
CA SER A 174 22.74 19.06 0.40
C SER A 174 23.01 20.14 1.44
N MET A 175 22.01 20.97 1.75
CA MET A 175 22.11 22.04 2.75
C MET A 175 22.47 21.50 4.15
N VAL A 176 21.85 20.40 4.57
CA VAL A 176 22.16 19.75 5.85
C VAL A 176 23.60 19.22 5.86
N LEU A 177 24.04 18.56 4.79
CA LEU A 177 25.41 18.05 4.67
C LEU A 177 26.43 19.20 4.68
N GLU A 178 26.19 20.26 3.91
CA GLU A 178 27.05 21.45 3.94
C GLU A 178 27.15 22.08 5.33
N SER A 179 26.00 22.14 6.05
CA SER A 179 25.98 22.66 7.43
C SER A 179 26.79 21.77 8.39
N VAL A 180 26.72 20.44 8.23
CA VAL A 180 27.49 19.50 9.07
C VAL A 180 28.98 19.57 8.74
N TYR A 181 29.35 19.59 7.46
CA TYR A 181 30.76 19.72 7.07
C TYR A 181 31.34 21.09 7.42
N GLY A 182 30.54 22.17 7.27
CA GLY A 182 30.91 23.54 7.62
C GLY A 182 30.74 23.89 9.11
N LEU A 183 30.34 22.93 9.99
CA LEU A 183 30.07 23.21 11.39
C LEU A 183 31.23 23.88 12.12
N ARG A 184 32.47 23.51 11.79
CA ARG A 184 33.67 24.09 12.34
C ARG A 184 33.82 25.57 11.94
N ASP A 185 33.50 25.88 10.68
CA ASP A 185 33.61 27.26 10.15
C ASP A 185 32.49 28.13 10.71
N ILE A 186 31.26 27.57 10.82
CA ILE A 186 30.11 28.21 11.46
C ILE A 186 30.43 28.58 12.91
N GLN A 187 31.08 27.67 13.66
CA GLN A 187 31.48 27.94 15.05
C GLN A 187 32.58 28.98 15.17
N ILE A 188 33.57 28.95 14.27
CA ILE A 188 34.68 29.92 14.27
C ILE A 188 34.21 31.33 13.93
N PHE A 189 33.28 31.45 12.98
CA PHE A 189 32.80 32.74 12.50
C PHE A 189 31.54 33.23 13.20
N GLY A 190 30.98 32.44 14.15
CA GLY A 190 29.82 32.82 14.92
C GLY A 190 28.51 32.95 14.11
N TRP A 191 28.35 32.18 13.05
CA TRP A 191 27.19 32.16 12.16
C TRP A 191 26.15 31.10 12.56
N GLY A 192 25.95 30.88 13.84
CA GLY A 192 24.97 29.95 14.41
C GLY A 192 23.70 30.62 14.93
#